data_6b9bc198d7389d5f5fb76e6419eb99a2
#
_entry.id   6b9bc198d7389d5f5fb76e6419eb99a2
#
_cell.length_a   1.000
_cell.length_b   1.000
_cell.length_c   1.000
_cell.angle_alpha   90.00
_cell.angle_beta   90.00
_cell.angle_gamma   90.00
#
_symmetry.space_group_name_H-M   'P 1'
#
loop_
_entity.id
_entity.type
_entity.pdbx_description
1 polymer ?
#
loop_
_entity_poly.entity_id
_entity_poly.type
_entity_poly.pdbx_seq_one_letter_code
_entity_poly.pdbx_strand_id
1 'polypeptide(L)'
;MTQILNKNQIKQYNENGAVFIKGKFDTYWIKKLAEGFKIAKKNPSPRFINHTKDKNAPSYLEDFWTWNINKEFNDFVFHSPTAQIASELLDAKKINLVMDNWFFREAGSKSKPPFHHDISYFDFHGEMCVLWIPLEPVKKEEGIAWIKGSHLWNKFFLRTRFNDGHKIDGEAGVVNGVTYEITPDILNNKEKYEFLEWDLEVGDCVFFDIRTLHGALHETSPKKDVHRFTLRMAKENSKIIYRGDWAKEERSVMEMNGYRNGDNISGKMFPLLFEN
;
A
#
# COMPACT_ATOMS: atom_id res chain seq x y z
N MET A 1 0.21 25.50 -9.40
CA MET A 1 -1.12 24.94 -8.96
C MET A 1 -1.42 25.35 -7.52
N THR A 2 -2.68 25.33 -7.10
CA THR A 2 -3.03 25.60 -5.70
C THR A 2 -2.64 24.42 -4.84
N GLN A 3 -1.90 24.66 -3.76
CA GLN A 3 -1.48 23.64 -2.80
C GLN A 3 -2.70 22.99 -2.13
N ILE A 4 -2.72 21.66 -2.08
CA ILE A 4 -3.81 20.87 -1.48
C ILE A 4 -3.56 20.64 0.02
N LEU A 5 -2.31 20.38 0.40
CA LEU A 5 -1.92 20.08 1.77
C LEU A 5 -1.43 21.33 2.51
N ASN A 6 -1.68 21.39 3.80
CA ASN A 6 -1.06 22.40 4.64
C ASN A 6 0.35 21.96 5.09
N LYS A 7 1.16 22.93 5.52
CA LYS A 7 2.55 22.68 5.95
C LYS A 7 2.68 21.63 7.07
N ASN A 8 1.68 21.58 7.97
CA ASN A 8 1.70 20.63 9.08
C ASN A 8 1.50 19.19 8.59
N GLN A 9 0.65 18.97 7.58
CA GLN A 9 0.45 17.65 6.98
C GLN A 9 1.73 17.13 6.30
N ILE A 10 2.42 17.99 5.54
CA ILE A 10 3.70 17.65 4.92
C ILE A 10 4.76 17.35 5.99
N LYS A 11 4.82 18.16 7.05
CA LYS A 11 5.72 17.94 8.18
C LYS A 11 5.44 16.59 8.86
N GLN A 12 4.17 16.27 9.15
CA GLN A 12 3.78 14.99 9.75
C GLN A 12 4.21 13.81 8.88
N TYR A 13 4.00 13.87 7.58
CA TYR A 13 4.46 12.83 6.67
C TYR A 13 5.98 12.62 6.75
N ASN A 14 6.75 13.69 6.68
CA ASN A 14 8.21 13.63 6.68
C ASN A 14 8.81 13.15 8.01
N GLU A 15 8.21 13.54 9.15
CA GLU A 15 8.71 13.18 10.49
C GLU A 15 8.19 11.84 10.95
N ASN A 16 6.92 11.54 10.67
CA ASN A 16 6.25 10.37 11.23
C ASN A 16 6.20 9.18 10.26
N GLY A 17 6.36 9.41 8.95
CA GLY A 17 6.23 8.40 7.91
C GLY A 17 4.81 8.12 7.47
N ALA A 18 3.81 8.71 8.13
CA ALA A 18 2.41 8.64 7.75
C ALA A 18 1.66 9.89 8.15
N VAL A 19 0.63 10.26 7.38
CA VAL A 19 -0.23 11.40 7.63
C VAL A 19 -1.70 11.06 7.35
N PHE A 20 -2.56 11.40 8.29
CA PHE A 20 -4.02 11.34 8.13
C PHE A 20 -4.53 12.60 7.43
N ILE A 21 -5.39 12.43 6.43
CA ILE A 21 -6.02 13.52 5.69
C ILE A 21 -7.53 13.34 5.72
N LYS A 22 -8.19 14.26 6.41
CA LYS A 22 -9.63 14.21 6.65
C LYS A 22 -10.42 14.66 5.42
N GLY A 23 -11.49 13.91 5.07
CA GLY A 23 -12.51 14.31 4.10
C GLY A 23 -11.99 14.65 2.71
N LYS A 24 -10.90 14.00 2.27
CA LYS A 24 -10.22 14.37 1.03
C LYS A 24 -10.93 13.87 -0.22
N PHE A 25 -11.58 12.73 -0.10
CA PHE A 25 -12.31 12.12 -1.20
C PHE A 25 -13.81 12.29 -0.96
N ASP A 26 -14.48 13.00 -1.84
CA ASP A 26 -15.92 13.18 -1.78
C ASP A 26 -16.70 11.91 -2.14
N THR A 27 -18.02 12.00 -2.06
CA THR A 27 -18.91 10.87 -2.35
C THR A 27 -18.81 10.38 -3.80
N TYR A 28 -18.37 11.21 -4.73
CA TYR A 28 -18.15 10.79 -6.12
C TYR A 28 -17.04 9.75 -6.21
N TRP A 29 -15.87 10.03 -5.62
CA TRP A 29 -14.74 9.11 -5.64
C TRP A 29 -15.00 7.82 -4.87
N ILE A 30 -15.66 7.91 -3.72
CA ILE A 30 -16.04 6.73 -2.93
C ILE A 30 -17.00 5.82 -3.70
N LYS A 31 -17.99 6.39 -4.39
CA LYS A 31 -18.89 5.62 -5.26
C LYS A 31 -18.16 4.96 -6.42
N LYS A 32 -17.20 5.67 -7.03
CA LYS A 32 -16.33 5.12 -8.09
C LYS A 32 -15.58 3.89 -7.58
N LEU A 33 -14.88 4.01 -6.46
CA LEU A 33 -14.19 2.87 -5.87
C LEU A 33 -15.13 1.72 -5.52
N ALA A 34 -16.28 2.01 -4.91
CA ALA A 34 -17.27 0.98 -4.55
C ALA A 34 -17.79 0.21 -5.78
N GLU A 35 -18.05 0.90 -6.89
CA GLU A 35 -18.41 0.23 -8.15
C GLU A 35 -17.25 -0.57 -8.73
N GLY A 36 -16.04 -0.03 -8.68
CA GLY A 36 -14.82 -0.73 -9.06
C GLY A 36 -14.64 -2.04 -8.29
N PHE A 37 -14.90 -2.06 -6.99
CA PHE A 37 -14.88 -3.27 -6.17
C PHE A 37 -15.89 -4.33 -6.62
N LYS A 38 -17.12 -3.93 -6.96
CA LYS A 38 -18.14 -4.87 -7.46
C LYS A 38 -17.67 -5.53 -8.77
N ILE A 39 -17.08 -4.74 -9.67
CA ILE A 39 -16.53 -5.22 -10.95
C ILE A 39 -15.36 -6.16 -10.69
N ALA A 40 -14.39 -5.76 -9.86
CA ALA A 40 -13.17 -6.52 -9.56
C ALA A 40 -13.49 -7.87 -8.89
N LYS A 41 -14.38 -7.89 -7.91
CA LYS A 41 -14.82 -9.15 -7.25
C LYS A 41 -15.49 -10.12 -8.23
N LYS A 42 -16.21 -9.60 -9.22
CA LYS A 42 -16.88 -10.43 -10.24
C LYS A 42 -15.91 -10.91 -11.32
N ASN A 43 -14.91 -10.11 -11.64
CA ASN A 43 -13.94 -10.36 -12.70
C ASN A 43 -12.52 -10.13 -12.16
N PRO A 44 -12.01 -11.02 -11.29
CA PRO A 44 -10.67 -10.88 -10.73
C PRO A 44 -9.59 -11.03 -11.80
N SER A 45 -8.45 -10.38 -11.59
CA SER A 45 -7.29 -10.54 -12.47
C SER A 45 -6.59 -11.89 -12.25
N PRO A 46 -5.67 -12.29 -13.14
CA PRO A 46 -4.83 -13.48 -12.91
C PRO A 46 -3.94 -13.39 -11.65
N ARG A 47 -3.84 -12.22 -11.02
CA ARG A 47 -3.04 -11.96 -9.81
C ARG A 47 -3.86 -11.97 -8.52
N PHE A 48 -5.15 -12.28 -8.63
CA PHE A 48 -6.05 -12.39 -7.49
C PHE A 48 -5.57 -13.41 -6.45
N ILE A 49 -5.59 -13.01 -5.19
CA ILE A 49 -5.18 -13.83 -4.05
C ILE A 49 -6.32 -13.92 -3.04
N ASN A 50 -6.60 -15.15 -2.58
CA ASN A 50 -7.37 -15.36 -1.36
C ASN A 50 -6.41 -15.75 -0.24
N HIS A 51 -6.23 -14.88 0.73
CA HIS A 51 -5.37 -15.11 1.89
C HIS A 51 -5.97 -16.08 2.92
N THR A 52 -7.25 -16.42 2.79
CA THR A 52 -7.94 -17.37 3.68
C THR A 52 -7.81 -18.78 3.11
N LYS A 53 -7.15 -19.69 3.87
CA LYS A 53 -6.94 -21.07 3.45
C LYS A 53 -8.18 -21.95 3.60
N ASP A 54 -8.90 -21.76 4.70
CA ASP A 54 -10.14 -22.50 4.97
C ASP A 54 -11.28 -21.91 4.12
N LYS A 55 -11.78 -22.71 3.20
CA LYS A 55 -12.87 -22.30 2.29
C LYS A 55 -14.20 -22.00 3.00
N ASN A 56 -14.35 -22.45 4.24
CA ASN A 56 -15.53 -22.20 5.07
C ASN A 56 -15.37 -20.99 6.00
N ALA A 57 -14.17 -20.40 6.08
CA ALA A 57 -13.91 -19.22 6.88
C ALA A 57 -14.15 -17.93 6.06
N PRO A 58 -14.56 -16.83 6.72
CA PRO A 58 -14.70 -15.54 6.06
C PRO A 58 -13.43 -15.11 5.32
N SER A 59 -13.60 -14.68 4.09
CA SER A 59 -12.50 -14.44 3.16
C SER A 59 -11.71 -13.16 3.44
N TYR A 60 -10.42 -13.18 3.05
CA TYR A 60 -9.57 -12.02 2.89
C TYR A 60 -8.98 -12.06 1.49
N LEU A 61 -9.44 -11.16 0.63
CA LEU A 61 -9.15 -11.13 -0.80
C LEU A 61 -8.27 -9.94 -1.13
N GLU A 62 -7.37 -10.14 -2.09
CA GLU A 62 -6.50 -9.12 -2.65
C GLU A 62 -6.38 -9.29 -4.16
N ASP A 63 -6.24 -8.19 -4.88
CA ASP A 63 -5.82 -8.17 -6.28
C ASP A 63 -5.07 -6.86 -6.56
N PHE A 64 -4.20 -6.85 -7.57
CA PHE A 64 -3.34 -5.71 -7.86
C PHE A 64 -3.07 -5.54 -9.37
N TRP A 65 -2.59 -4.35 -9.78
CA TRP A 65 -2.49 -3.91 -11.16
C TRP A 65 -3.81 -4.10 -11.91
N THR A 66 -4.90 -3.69 -11.27
CA THR A 66 -6.27 -3.82 -11.82
C THR A 66 -6.77 -2.55 -12.48
N TRP A 67 -6.08 -1.42 -12.31
CA TRP A 67 -6.44 -0.11 -12.84
C TRP A 67 -6.66 -0.10 -14.36
N ASN A 68 -5.91 -0.93 -15.12
CA ASN A 68 -5.99 -0.96 -16.58
C ASN A 68 -7.09 -1.86 -17.15
N ILE A 69 -7.71 -2.68 -16.30
CA ILE A 69 -8.84 -3.57 -16.65
C ILE A 69 -10.14 -3.19 -15.96
N ASN A 70 -10.10 -2.24 -15.04
CA ASN A 70 -11.24 -1.75 -14.28
C ASN A 70 -11.38 -0.24 -14.49
N LYS A 71 -12.40 0.16 -15.25
CA LYS A 71 -12.61 1.56 -15.62
C LYS A 71 -12.78 2.48 -14.42
N GLU A 72 -13.46 2.03 -13.37
CA GLU A 72 -13.73 2.85 -12.19
C GLU A 72 -12.46 3.09 -11.37
N PHE A 73 -11.59 2.07 -11.26
CA PHE A 73 -10.26 2.24 -10.67
C PHE A 73 -9.36 3.10 -11.56
N ASN A 74 -9.43 2.95 -12.87
CA ASN A 74 -8.71 3.82 -13.82
C ASN A 74 -9.09 5.29 -13.63
N ASP A 75 -10.39 5.60 -13.61
CA ASP A 75 -10.88 6.95 -13.38
C ASP A 75 -10.35 7.53 -12.05
N PHE A 76 -10.35 6.72 -10.98
CA PHE A 76 -9.82 7.17 -9.69
C PHE A 76 -8.32 7.43 -9.76
N VAL A 77 -7.55 6.52 -10.34
CA VAL A 77 -6.09 6.61 -10.45
C VAL A 77 -5.65 7.87 -11.21
N PHE A 78 -6.31 8.18 -12.33
CA PHE A 78 -5.87 9.27 -13.21
C PHE A 78 -6.49 10.63 -12.89
N HIS A 79 -7.66 10.67 -12.25
CA HIS A 79 -8.43 11.92 -12.15
C HIS A 79 -8.72 12.37 -10.71
N SER A 80 -8.47 11.50 -9.71
CA SER A 80 -8.58 11.91 -8.31
C SER A 80 -7.42 12.82 -7.89
N PRO A 81 -7.53 13.54 -6.77
CA PRO A 81 -6.44 14.41 -6.29
C PRO A 81 -5.22 13.65 -5.77
N THR A 82 -5.22 12.32 -5.84
CA THR A 82 -4.20 11.45 -5.21
C THR A 82 -2.78 11.77 -5.68
N ALA A 83 -2.58 11.90 -7.00
CA ALA A 83 -1.23 12.14 -7.55
C ALA A 83 -0.69 13.53 -7.22
N GLN A 84 -1.54 14.56 -7.15
CA GLN A 84 -1.13 15.88 -6.70
C GLN A 84 -0.74 15.86 -5.21
N ILE A 85 -1.50 15.16 -4.37
CA ILE A 85 -1.15 14.98 -2.96
C ILE A 85 0.21 14.28 -2.83
N ALA A 86 0.44 13.21 -3.60
CA ALA A 86 1.72 12.50 -3.63
C ALA A 86 2.88 13.42 -4.05
N SER A 87 2.66 14.29 -5.05
CA SER A 87 3.65 15.28 -5.48
C SER A 87 4.04 16.25 -4.36
N GLU A 88 3.06 16.73 -3.59
CA GLU A 88 3.31 17.64 -2.47
C GLU A 88 4.02 16.94 -1.29
N LEU A 89 3.70 15.67 -1.00
CA LEU A 89 4.33 14.89 0.07
C LEU A 89 5.78 14.50 -0.26
N LEU A 90 6.05 14.18 -1.52
CA LEU A 90 7.38 13.74 -1.99
C LEU A 90 8.25 14.90 -2.50
N ASP A 91 7.74 16.13 -2.50
CA ASP A 91 8.39 17.27 -3.17
C ASP A 91 8.85 16.88 -4.59
N ALA A 92 7.89 16.36 -5.38
CA ALA A 92 8.14 15.75 -6.68
C ALA A 92 7.59 16.62 -7.83
N LYS A 93 8.34 16.70 -8.92
CA LYS A 93 7.86 17.33 -10.16
C LYS A 93 6.98 16.40 -10.97
N LYS A 94 7.26 15.10 -10.91
CA LYS A 94 6.51 14.06 -11.63
C LYS A 94 6.16 12.93 -10.68
N ILE A 95 4.94 12.42 -10.83
CA ILE A 95 4.45 11.25 -10.10
C ILE A 95 4.04 10.19 -11.12
N ASN A 96 4.65 9.01 -10.98
CA ASN A 96 4.27 7.84 -11.74
C ASN A 96 3.47 6.86 -10.86
N LEU A 97 2.48 6.21 -11.46
CA LEU A 97 1.85 5.05 -10.85
C LEU A 97 2.87 3.92 -10.71
N VAL A 98 2.88 3.28 -9.54
CA VAL A 98 3.59 2.01 -9.33
C VAL A 98 2.60 0.86 -9.39
N MET A 99 1.58 0.91 -8.55
CA MET A 99 0.63 -0.20 -8.40
C MET A 99 -0.61 0.26 -7.64
N ASP A 100 -1.77 -0.23 -8.07
CA ASP A 100 -3.00 -0.26 -7.27
C ASP A 100 -3.17 -1.64 -6.64
N ASN A 101 -3.71 -1.67 -5.42
CA ASN A 101 -4.23 -2.89 -4.81
C ASN A 101 -5.62 -2.61 -4.25
N TRP A 102 -6.47 -3.62 -4.29
CA TRP A 102 -7.68 -3.62 -3.50
C TRP A 102 -7.72 -4.81 -2.56
N PHE A 103 -8.26 -4.58 -1.38
CA PHE A 103 -8.42 -5.58 -0.34
C PHE A 103 -9.87 -5.65 0.11
N PHE A 104 -10.36 -6.85 0.27
CA PHE A 104 -11.68 -7.11 0.83
C PHE A 104 -11.55 -8.10 1.98
N ARG A 105 -12.10 -7.74 3.15
CA ARG A 105 -12.23 -8.65 4.27
C ARG A 105 -13.71 -8.83 4.57
N GLU A 106 -14.15 -10.07 4.50
CA GLU A 106 -15.51 -10.47 4.86
C GLU A 106 -15.73 -10.33 6.37
N ALA A 107 -16.96 -10.01 6.78
CA ALA A 107 -17.33 -9.94 8.18
C ALA A 107 -16.92 -11.21 8.94
N GLY A 108 -16.28 -11.04 10.09
CA GLY A 108 -15.76 -12.16 10.89
C GLY A 108 -14.39 -12.69 10.45
N SER A 109 -13.79 -12.18 9.37
CA SER A 109 -12.46 -12.63 8.93
C SER A 109 -11.41 -12.39 10.01
N LYS A 110 -10.70 -13.46 10.39
CA LYS A 110 -9.59 -13.41 11.35
C LYS A 110 -8.25 -13.12 10.68
N SER A 111 -8.18 -13.26 9.35
CA SER A 111 -6.97 -12.94 8.59
C SER A 111 -6.72 -11.44 8.62
N LYS A 112 -5.47 -11.05 8.88
CA LYS A 112 -5.06 -9.65 9.03
C LYS A 112 -3.63 -9.46 8.52
N PRO A 113 -3.25 -8.23 8.06
CA PRO A 113 -1.90 -7.98 7.62
C PRO A 113 -0.92 -8.02 8.81
N PRO A 114 0.20 -8.77 8.69
CA PRO A 114 1.30 -8.68 9.66
C PRO A 114 1.96 -7.31 9.61
N PHE A 115 2.80 -6.97 10.60
CA PHE A 115 3.67 -5.79 10.46
C PHE A 115 4.70 -6.02 9.37
N HIS A 116 4.74 -5.09 8.42
CA HIS A 116 5.62 -5.10 7.27
C HIS A 116 5.86 -3.69 6.74
N HIS A 117 6.79 -3.52 5.83
CA HIS A 117 6.86 -2.34 4.98
C HIS A 117 6.73 -2.74 3.50
N ASP A 118 6.04 -1.94 2.72
CA ASP A 118 5.69 -2.28 1.36
C ASP A 118 6.89 -2.43 0.44
N ILE A 119 7.97 -1.67 0.66
CA ILE A 119 9.18 -1.71 -0.16
C ILE A 119 9.82 -3.10 -0.24
N SER A 120 9.60 -3.96 0.76
CA SER A 120 10.15 -5.32 0.78
C SER A 120 9.50 -6.27 -0.20
N TYR A 121 8.27 -5.99 -0.62
CA TYR A 121 7.50 -6.94 -1.45
C TYR A 121 7.89 -6.86 -2.92
N PHE A 122 8.46 -5.74 -3.35
CA PHE A 122 8.59 -5.41 -4.76
C PHE A 122 10.03 -5.02 -5.13
N ASP A 123 10.36 -5.17 -6.40
CA ASP A 123 11.63 -4.76 -6.99
C ASP A 123 11.66 -3.25 -7.32
N PHE A 124 11.22 -2.42 -6.38
CA PHE A 124 11.22 -0.97 -6.55
C PHE A 124 12.23 -0.28 -5.64
N HIS A 125 12.80 0.82 -6.13
CA HIS A 125 13.75 1.66 -5.39
C HIS A 125 13.52 3.14 -5.71
N GLY A 126 13.58 3.97 -4.69
CA GLY A 126 13.38 5.41 -4.79
C GLY A 126 12.40 5.93 -3.73
N GLU A 127 12.01 7.19 -3.88
CA GLU A 127 11.02 7.83 -3.01
C GLU A 127 9.60 7.52 -3.51
N MET A 128 8.80 6.94 -2.66
CA MET A 128 7.44 6.51 -3.00
C MET A 128 6.51 6.72 -1.82
N CYS A 129 5.27 7.08 -2.12
CA CYS A 129 4.22 7.10 -1.12
C CYS A 129 3.08 6.17 -1.49
N VAL A 130 2.33 5.79 -0.48
CA VAL A 130 1.17 4.91 -0.57
C VAL A 130 -0.05 5.64 -0.04
N LEU A 131 -1.12 5.69 -0.83
CA LEU A 131 -2.47 5.99 -0.35
C LEU A 131 -3.08 4.72 0.24
N TRP A 132 -3.71 4.84 1.40
CA TRP A 132 -4.62 3.86 1.97
C TRP A 132 -5.97 4.52 2.24
N ILE A 133 -7.03 4.06 1.57
CA ILE A 133 -8.37 4.62 1.67
C ILE A 133 -9.41 3.54 1.99
N PRO A 134 -10.14 3.67 3.10
CA PRO A 134 -11.27 2.80 3.42
C PRO A 134 -12.55 3.29 2.72
N LEU A 135 -13.41 2.35 2.33
CA LEU A 135 -14.71 2.67 1.77
C LEU A 135 -15.82 2.71 2.83
N GLU A 136 -15.57 2.12 4.00
CA GLU A 136 -16.45 2.17 5.18
C GLU A 136 -15.72 2.86 6.34
N PRO A 137 -16.46 3.42 7.32
CA PRO A 137 -15.84 3.93 8.54
C PRO A 137 -15.00 2.87 9.24
N VAL A 138 -13.84 3.26 9.76
CA VAL A 138 -12.88 2.38 10.44
C VAL A 138 -12.62 2.92 11.83
N LYS A 139 -12.82 2.12 12.85
CA LYS A 139 -12.28 2.40 14.18
C LYS A 139 -10.80 2.06 14.22
N LYS A 140 -10.01 2.82 14.95
CA LYS A 140 -8.56 2.61 15.02
C LYS A 140 -8.19 1.16 15.39
N GLU A 141 -8.98 0.49 16.26
CA GLU A 141 -8.78 -0.89 16.63
C GLU A 141 -9.10 -1.91 15.51
N GLU A 142 -9.85 -1.50 14.48
CA GLU A 142 -10.25 -2.32 13.32
C GLU A 142 -9.38 -2.06 12.09
N GLY A 143 -8.59 -0.99 12.13
CA GLY A 143 -7.69 -0.54 11.06
C GLY A 143 -6.31 -1.19 11.10
N ILE A 144 -5.38 -0.50 10.46
CA ILE A 144 -3.95 -0.77 10.57
C ILE A 144 -3.29 0.35 11.37
N ALA A 145 -2.15 0.05 11.98
CA ALA A 145 -1.31 0.98 12.70
C ALA A 145 0.01 1.17 11.95
N TRP A 146 0.56 2.37 11.97
CA TRP A 146 1.88 2.70 11.43
C TRP A 146 2.84 2.97 12.57
N ILE A 147 4.08 2.47 12.46
CA ILE A 147 5.12 2.78 13.45
C ILE A 147 5.74 4.11 13.11
N LYS A 148 5.55 5.10 13.98
CA LYS A 148 6.05 6.46 13.80
C LYS A 148 7.56 6.49 13.55
N GLY A 149 7.98 7.16 12.49
CA GLY A 149 9.39 7.36 12.15
C GLY A 149 10.11 6.12 11.62
N SER A 150 9.45 4.97 11.46
CA SER A 150 10.11 3.73 11.03
C SER A 150 10.70 3.80 9.62
N HIS A 151 10.19 4.66 8.74
CA HIS A 151 10.73 4.93 7.41
C HIS A 151 12.16 5.51 7.45
N LEU A 152 12.55 6.13 8.58
CA LEU A 152 13.87 6.74 8.79
C LEU A 152 14.90 5.76 9.39
N TRP A 153 14.52 4.51 9.67
CA TRP A 153 15.44 3.53 10.25
C TRP A 153 16.53 3.05 9.31
N ASN A 154 16.42 3.35 8.00
CA ASN A 154 17.35 2.89 6.95
C ASN A 154 17.54 1.37 6.95
N LYS A 155 16.48 0.63 7.23
CA LYS A 155 16.47 -0.82 7.29
C LYS A 155 15.56 -1.40 6.22
N PHE A 156 15.97 -2.55 5.68
CA PHE A 156 15.11 -3.37 4.85
C PHE A 156 14.77 -4.65 5.61
N PHE A 157 13.49 -4.97 5.62
CA PHE A 157 13.01 -6.21 6.25
C PHE A 157 12.59 -7.19 5.18
N LEU A 158 12.72 -8.49 5.48
CA LEU A 158 12.24 -9.55 4.62
C LEU A 158 10.71 -9.51 4.49
N ARG A 159 10.20 -9.98 3.36
CA ARG A 159 8.75 -10.09 3.14
C ARG A 159 8.12 -11.04 4.16
N THR A 160 7.08 -10.59 4.84
CA THR A 160 6.24 -11.42 5.71
C THR A 160 4.94 -11.74 4.97
N ARG A 161 4.61 -13.01 4.77
CA ARG A 161 3.40 -13.41 4.04
C ARG A 161 2.15 -13.09 4.86
N PHE A 162 1.09 -12.65 4.19
CA PHE A 162 -0.21 -12.38 4.82
C PHE A 162 -0.97 -13.66 5.17
N ASN A 163 -0.61 -14.76 4.53
CA ASN A 163 -1.07 -16.12 4.81
C ASN A 163 0.05 -16.96 5.44
N ASP A 164 -0.16 -18.26 5.60
CA ASP A 164 0.85 -19.22 6.09
C ASP A 164 1.43 -18.93 7.49
N GLY A 165 0.60 -18.32 8.38
CA GLY A 165 1.04 -18.00 9.73
C GLY A 165 2.09 -16.89 9.76
N HIS A 166 2.04 -15.98 8.79
CA HIS A 166 2.99 -14.88 8.62
C HIS A 166 4.44 -15.36 8.40
N LYS A 167 4.60 -16.41 7.62
CA LYS A 167 5.93 -16.94 7.26
C LYS A 167 6.76 -15.84 6.58
N ILE A 168 8.03 -15.78 6.98
CA ILE A 168 9.02 -14.87 6.39
C ILE A 168 9.64 -15.55 5.16
N ASP A 169 9.78 -14.81 4.06
CA ASP A 169 10.44 -15.29 2.85
C ASP A 169 11.93 -14.95 2.88
N GLY A 170 12.75 -15.98 2.81
CA GLY A 170 14.21 -15.85 2.80
C GLY A 170 14.83 -15.89 4.21
N GLU A 171 16.12 -15.57 4.26
CA GLU A 171 16.91 -15.50 5.49
C GLU A 171 17.53 -14.10 5.62
N ALA A 172 17.72 -13.64 6.87
CA ALA A 172 18.39 -12.38 7.12
C ALA A 172 19.83 -12.40 6.58
N GLY A 173 20.25 -11.34 5.94
CA GLY A 173 21.57 -11.26 5.33
C GLY A 173 21.61 -10.30 4.14
N VAL A 174 22.66 -10.41 3.35
CA VAL A 174 22.86 -9.55 2.17
C VAL A 174 22.30 -10.22 0.93
N VAL A 175 21.37 -9.56 0.26
CA VAL A 175 20.79 -9.99 -1.02
C VAL A 175 20.98 -8.84 -2.02
N ASN A 176 21.68 -9.12 -3.12
CA ASN A 176 21.97 -8.12 -4.16
C ASN A 176 22.55 -6.79 -3.60
N GLY A 177 23.45 -6.89 -2.62
CA GLY A 177 24.12 -5.74 -2.00
C GLY A 177 23.28 -4.97 -0.97
N VAL A 178 22.09 -5.41 -0.66
CA VAL A 178 21.21 -4.83 0.36
C VAL A 178 21.09 -5.77 1.55
N THR A 179 21.31 -5.24 2.77
CA THR A 179 21.13 -6.01 4.01
C THR A 179 19.65 -6.07 4.38
N TYR A 180 19.14 -7.29 4.53
CA TYR A 180 17.76 -7.55 4.99
C TYR A 180 17.77 -8.12 6.41
N GLU A 181 16.90 -7.59 7.23
CA GLU A 181 16.65 -8.07 8.60
C GLU A 181 15.28 -8.76 8.68
N ILE A 182 15.06 -9.53 9.72
CA ILE A 182 13.72 -9.99 10.07
C ILE A 182 12.95 -8.82 10.69
N THR A 183 11.71 -8.64 10.29
CA THR A 183 10.82 -7.64 10.92
C THR A 183 10.79 -7.88 12.43
N PRO A 184 11.03 -6.85 13.26
CA PRO A 184 10.97 -6.99 14.70
C PRO A 184 9.63 -7.57 15.17
N ASP A 185 9.64 -8.28 16.27
CA ASP A 185 8.41 -8.76 16.92
C ASP A 185 7.68 -7.60 17.61
N ILE A 186 6.93 -6.87 16.80
CA ILE A 186 6.22 -5.65 17.20
C ILE A 186 5.13 -5.96 18.23
N LEU A 187 4.36 -7.03 17.99
CA LEU A 187 3.19 -7.34 18.81
C LEU A 187 3.54 -7.74 20.25
N ASN A 188 4.68 -8.38 20.44
CA ASN A 188 5.17 -8.76 21.77
C ASN A 188 6.06 -7.68 22.43
N ASN A 189 6.34 -6.57 21.73
CA ASN A 189 7.19 -5.48 22.22
C ASN A 189 6.56 -4.10 21.94
N LYS A 190 5.24 -3.99 22.05
CA LYS A 190 4.49 -2.77 21.69
C LYS A 190 4.99 -1.52 22.42
N GLU A 191 5.43 -1.67 23.65
CA GLU A 191 5.94 -0.60 24.50
C GLU A 191 7.21 0.08 23.97
N LYS A 192 7.90 -0.54 23.02
CA LYS A 192 9.10 0.03 22.38
C LYS A 192 8.78 0.95 21.20
N TYR A 193 7.54 1.04 20.80
CA TYR A 193 7.13 1.74 19.57
C TYR A 193 6.03 2.76 19.85
N GLU A 194 6.07 3.88 19.13
CA GLU A 194 4.97 4.83 19.06
C GLU A 194 4.13 4.51 17.81
N PHE A 195 2.84 4.28 18.01
CA PHE A 195 1.93 3.93 16.93
C PHE A 195 1.09 5.13 16.51
N LEU A 196 0.87 5.23 15.21
CA LEU A 196 -0.08 6.16 14.61
C LEU A 196 -1.32 5.35 14.20
N GLU A 197 -2.46 5.72 14.77
CA GLU A 197 -3.76 5.10 14.53
C GLU A 197 -4.84 6.17 14.53
N TRP A 198 -5.84 6.01 13.69
CA TRP A 198 -6.92 6.97 13.56
C TRP A 198 -8.28 6.28 13.40
N ASP A 199 -9.32 6.89 13.95
CA ASP A 199 -10.69 6.67 13.50
C ASP A 199 -10.85 7.38 12.15
N LEU A 200 -11.34 6.68 11.14
CA LEU A 200 -11.57 7.24 9.80
C LEU A 200 -13.05 7.16 9.46
N GLU A 201 -13.55 8.25 8.90
CA GLU A 201 -14.85 8.31 8.27
C GLU A 201 -14.73 8.11 6.75
N VAL A 202 -15.85 7.92 6.07
CA VAL A 202 -15.87 7.77 4.60
C VAL A 202 -15.34 9.05 3.94
N GLY A 203 -14.35 8.89 3.07
CA GLY A 203 -13.65 10.00 2.41
C GLY A 203 -12.35 10.43 3.09
N ASP A 204 -12.08 9.94 4.30
CA ASP A 204 -10.78 10.09 4.95
C ASP A 204 -9.76 9.13 4.34
N CYS A 205 -8.48 9.47 4.48
CA CYS A 205 -7.41 8.59 4.00
C CYS A 205 -6.11 8.77 4.79
N VAL A 206 -5.20 7.83 4.62
CA VAL A 206 -3.83 7.93 5.12
C VAL A 206 -2.87 7.83 3.94
N PHE A 207 -1.89 8.74 3.90
CA PHE A 207 -0.73 8.62 3.04
C PHE A 207 0.48 8.26 3.88
N PHE A 208 1.32 7.35 3.40
CA PHE A 208 2.52 6.94 4.12
C PHE A 208 3.69 6.63 3.19
N ASP A 209 4.91 6.79 3.70
CA ASP A 209 6.13 6.40 2.99
C ASP A 209 6.16 4.88 2.82
N ILE A 210 6.52 4.39 1.64
CA ILE A 210 6.56 2.96 1.31
C ILE A 210 7.44 2.13 2.27
N ARG A 211 8.33 2.78 3.01
CA ARG A 211 9.23 2.16 4.01
C ARG A 211 8.65 2.17 5.42
N THR A 212 7.51 2.81 5.66
CA THR A 212 6.89 2.85 6.99
C THR A 212 6.36 1.47 7.35
N LEU A 213 6.83 0.92 8.49
CA LEU A 213 6.29 -0.32 9.04
C LEU A 213 4.84 -0.11 9.47
N HIS A 214 3.97 -1.01 9.01
CA HIS A 214 2.55 -0.96 9.33
C HIS A 214 1.94 -2.37 9.34
N GLY A 215 0.81 -2.51 10.05
CA GLY A 215 0.12 -3.78 10.18
C GLY A 215 -1.05 -3.71 11.14
N ALA A 216 -1.71 -4.83 11.38
CA ALA A 216 -2.80 -4.93 12.35
C ALA A 216 -2.24 -5.03 13.77
N LEU A 217 -2.50 -4.00 14.59
CA LEU A 217 -2.05 -3.94 15.97
C LEU A 217 -2.98 -4.68 16.94
N HIS A 218 -4.26 -4.74 16.62
CA HIS A 218 -5.31 -5.27 17.49
C HIS A 218 -5.86 -6.60 16.99
N GLU A 219 -6.33 -7.45 17.92
CA GLU A 219 -6.93 -8.76 17.64
C GLU A 219 -8.43 -8.61 17.35
N THR A 220 -8.79 -7.80 16.34
CA THR A 220 -10.18 -7.55 15.97
C THR A 220 -10.51 -8.17 14.62
N SER A 221 -11.75 -8.65 14.50
CA SER A 221 -12.33 -9.05 13.23
C SER A 221 -13.37 -8.02 12.79
N PRO A 222 -13.49 -7.71 11.52
CA PRO A 222 -14.49 -6.76 11.05
C PRO A 222 -15.90 -7.31 11.32
N LYS A 223 -16.80 -6.43 11.83
CA LYS A 223 -18.21 -6.78 12.08
C LYS A 223 -19.07 -6.73 10.81
N LYS A 224 -18.57 -6.09 9.77
CA LYS A 224 -19.16 -5.96 8.44
C LYS A 224 -18.10 -6.20 7.39
N ASP A 225 -18.51 -6.45 6.16
CA ASP A 225 -17.59 -6.46 5.01
C ASP A 225 -16.88 -5.13 4.90
N VAL A 226 -15.56 -5.18 4.69
CA VAL A 226 -14.73 -3.98 4.58
C VAL A 226 -13.89 -3.99 3.31
N HIS A 227 -13.85 -2.83 2.65
CA HIS A 227 -13.13 -2.61 1.40
C HIS A 227 -12.02 -1.57 1.64
N ARG A 228 -10.83 -1.85 1.15
CA ARG A 228 -9.65 -0.97 1.25
C ARG A 228 -8.98 -0.87 -0.11
N PHE A 229 -8.77 0.35 -0.58
CA PHE A 229 -8.03 0.59 -1.80
C PHE A 229 -6.69 1.24 -1.46
N THR A 230 -5.63 0.80 -2.11
CA THR A 230 -4.30 1.38 -1.96
C THR A 230 -3.72 1.74 -3.31
N LEU A 231 -2.94 2.81 -3.35
CA LEU A 231 -2.28 3.27 -4.55
C LEU A 231 -0.83 3.63 -4.22
N ARG A 232 0.11 2.94 -4.84
CA ARG A 232 1.53 3.22 -4.70
C ARG A 232 1.99 4.12 -5.83
N MET A 233 2.69 5.17 -5.49
CA MET A 233 3.13 6.21 -6.41
C MET A 233 4.59 6.53 -6.18
N ALA A 234 5.32 6.73 -7.27
CA ALA A 234 6.75 7.01 -7.25
C ALA A 234 7.07 8.41 -7.76
N LYS A 235 8.00 9.07 -7.09
CA LYS A 235 8.68 10.27 -7.55
C LYS A 235 9.54 9.94 -8.77
N GLU A 236 9.79 10.94 -9.62
CA GLU A 236 10.74 10.83 -10.73
C GLU A 236 12.09 10.26 -10.31
N ASN A 237 12.77 9.59 -11.20
CA ASN A 237 14.04 8.87 -10.96
C ASN A 237 13.97 7.61 -10.08
N SER A 238 12.78 7.20 -9.66
CA SER A 238 12.59 5.89 -9.04
C SER A 238 12.80 4.78 -10.08
N LYS A 239 13.36 3.64 -9.64
CA LYS A 239 13.83 2.57 -10.53
C LYS A 239 13.33 1.20 -10.12
N ILE A 240 13.34 0.29 -11.08
CA ILE A 240 13.22 -1.14 -10.84
C ILE A 240 14.61 -1.64 -10.43
N ILE A 241 14.72 -2.21 -9.22
CA ILE A 241 15.96 -2.80 -8.71
C ILE A 241 15.63 -4.18 -8.16
N TYR A 242 16.12 -5.22 -8.85
CA TYR A 242 15.82 -6.60 -8.47
C TYR A 242 16.36 -6.91 -7.07
N ARG A 243 15.46 -7.36 -6.23
CA ARG A 243 15.70 -7.78 -4.85
C ARG A 243 15.88 -9.30 -4.77
N GLY A 244 15.30 -9.93 -3.78
CA GLY A 244 15.35 -11.37 -3.62
C GLY A 244 14.33 -12.15 -4.49
N ASP A 245 14.39 -13.47 -4.34
CA ASP A 245 13.53 -14.39 -5.08
C ASP A 245 12.06 -14.29 -4.67
N TRP A 246 11.76 -13.69 -3.54
CA TRP A 246 10.38 -13.46 -3.09
C TRP A 246 9.59 -12.48 -3.96
N ALA A 247 10.26 -11.65 -4.78
CA ALA A 247 9.63 -10.71 -5.71
C ALA A 247 9.50 -11.27 -7.15
N LYS A 248 9.74 -12.57 -7.35
CA LYS A 248 9.75 -13.19 -8.69
C LYS A 248 8.42 -13.11 -9.43
N GLU A 249 7.31 -13.20 -8.72
CA GLU A 249 5.98 -13.20 -9.36
C GLU A 249 5.70 -11.84 -9.98
N GLU A 250 5.86 -10.76 -9.21
CA GLU A 250 5.70 -9.39 -9.67
C GLU A 250 6.76 -9.02 -10.71
N ARG A 251 8.00 -9.47 -10.51
CA ARG A 251 9.11 -9.32 -11.48
C ARG A 251 8.75 -9.90 -12.83
N SER A 252 8.21 -11.11 -12.86
CA SER A 252 7.81 -11.77 -14.10
C SER A 252 6.78 -10.97 -14.89
N VAL A 253 5.84 -10.31 -14.21
CA VAL A 253 4.87 -9.42 -14.85
C VAL A 253 5.56 -8.20 -15.46
N MET A 254 6.51 -7.58 -14.74
CA MET A 254 7.29 -6.46 -15.27
C MET A 254 8.13 -6.88 -16.49
N GLU A 255 8.82 -8.02 -16.40
CA GLU A 255 9.66 -8.55 -17.49
C GLU A 255 8.85 -8.89 -18.75
N MET A 256 7.65 -9.46 -18.61
CA MET A 256 6.73 -9.70 -19.73
C MET A 256 6.26 -8.41 -20.40
N ASN A 257 6.25 -7.30 -19.66
CA ASN A 257 5.95 -5.97 -20.18
C ASN A 257 7.20 -5.20 -20.66
N GLY A 258 8.36 -5.86 -20.74
CA GLY A 258 9.58 -5.32 -21.31
C GLY A 258 10.50 -4.59 -20.34
N TYR A 259 10.18 -4.56 -19.06
CA TYR A 259 11.01 -3.90 -18.04
C TYR A 259 12.14 -4.80 -17.55
N ARG A 260 13.24 -4.18 -17.13
CA ARG A 260 14.45 -4.85 -16.64
C ARG A 260 15.01 -4.14 -15.40
N ASN A 261 15.94 -4.81 -14.74
CA ASN A 261 16.69 -4.24 -13.63
C ASN A 261 17.41 -2.96 -14.06
N GLY A 262 17.23 -1.88 -13.31
CA GLY A 262 17.78 -0.56 -13.58
C GLY A 262 16.89 0.39 -14.37
N ASP A 263 15.78 -0.10 -14.96
CA ASP A 263 14.84 0.74 -15.68
C ASP A 263 14.12 1.73 -14.75
N ASN A 264 13.76 2.87 -15.30
CA ASN A 264 12.95 3.85 -14.59
C ASN A 264 11.52 3.33 -14.40
N ILE A 265 10.90 3.69 -13.28
CA ILE A 265 9.46 3.50 -13.05
C ILE A 265 8.72 4.54 -13.88
N SER A 266 8.47 4.21 -15.14
CA SER A 266 7.79 5.07 -16.13
C SER A 266 7.28 4.24 -17.30
N GLY A 267 6.43 4.82 -18.15
CA GLY A 267 5.94 4.16 -19.37
C GLY A 267 4.58 3.48 -19.18
N LYS A 268 4.28 2.50 -20.02
CA LYS A 268 2.91 1.96 -20.16
C LYS A 268 2.39 1.28 -18.88
N MET A 269 3.25 0.54 -18.19
CA MET A 269 2.88 -0.14 -16.93
C MET A 269 2.89 0.80 -15.74
N PHE A 270 3.74 1.84 -15.80
CA PHE A 270 3.93 2.84 -14.76
C PHE A 270 3.64 4.25 -15.32
N PRO A 271 2.37 4.53 -15.68
CA PRO A 271 2.03 5.77 -16.37
C PRO A 271 2.28 7.00 -15.49
N LEU A 272 2.57 8.12 -16.15
CA LEU A 272 2.62 9.43 -15.53
C LEU A 272 1.22 9.83 -15.08
N LEU A 273 1.07 10.15 -13.79
CA LEU A 273 -0.19 10.60 -13.20
C LEU A 273 -0.23 12.11 -12.99
N PHE A 274 0.94 12.72 -12.75
CA PHE A 274 1.05 14.14 -12.44
C PHE A 274 2.39 14.70 -12.91
N GLU A 275 2.36 15.93 -13.46
CA GLU A 275 3.53 16.73 -13.80
C GLU A 275 3.25 18.19 -13.48
N ASN A 276 4.17 18.83 -12.72
CA ASN A 276 4.10 20.24 -12.30
C ASN A 276 5.13 21.10 -13.06
#